data_5f543e4368a7a10c8f6f765b5f8d688e
#
_entry.id   5f543e4368a7a10c8f6f765b5f8d688e
#
_cell.length_a   1.000
_cell.length_b   1.000
_cell.length_c   1.000
_cell.angle_alpha   90.00
_cell.angle_beta   90.00
_cell.angle_gamma   90.00
#
_symmetry.space_group_name_H-M   'P 1'
#
loop_
_entity.id
_entity.type
_entity.pdbx_description
1 polymer ?
#
loop_
_entity_poly.entity_id
_entity_poly.type
_entity_poly.pdbx_seq_one_letter_code
_entity_poly.pdbx_strand_id
1 'polypeptide(L)'
;MTGAMALARRGLALLALGALAGCARRGAAPQPRYMVGDPYRLGGVWSYPREDFGLVQTGLAAVAADRRAGRRMSNGEVHDPALLTAGHRTLQLPAILCVTNLENGLTLDVRVNDRGPPHPGRVVELSRRAADLLGIRPGGAAQVRIAVVAEASRALAAGLPDPETPRLDISAAPLGAVEREDLAPSPGAVPARGIRDARPLVRETAGPPTAAATTPQRLPERVTRGFAQPGRLFVEAATFGRRDLAQQQAAGIGGRAEAFGPRGRENFRVRIGPLTSVEQADLALERTLRAGVSEARIVVD
;
A
#
# COMPACT_ATOMS: atom_id res chain seq x y z
N MET A 1 68.27 -12.79 10.07
CA MET A 1 66.94 -13.38 10.30
C MET A 1 65.82 -12.35 10.46
N THR A 2 65.98 -11.10 9.98
CA THR A 2 65.01 -9.98 10.20
C THR A 2 64.16 -9.64 8.97
N GLY A 3 64.44 -10.22 7.79
CA GLY A 3 63.68 -9.90 6.56
C GLY A 3 62.39 -10.70 6.34
N ALA A 4 62.32 -11.92 6.83
CA ALA A 4 61.14 -12.81 6.61
C ALA A 4 59.92 -12.45 7.43
N MET A 5 60.08 -11.84 8.61
CA MET A 5 58.98 -11.41 9.48
C MET A 5 58.24 -10.16 8.99
N ALA A 6 58.92 -9.30 8.20
CA ALA A 6 58.30 -8.07 7.70
C ALA A 6 57.36 -8.33 6.50
N LEU A 7 57.64 -9.34 5.66
CA LEU A 7 56.74 -9.72 4.56
C LEU A 7 55.49 -10.43 5.05
N ALA A 8 55.57 -11.27 6.07
CA ALA A 8 54.42 -11.97 6.66
C ALA A 8 53.38 -11.00 7.29
N ARG A 9 53.86 -9.92 7.93
CA ARG A 9 52.97 -8.89 8.52
C ARG A 9 52.26 -8.04 7.48
N ARG A 10 52.87 -7.78 6.32
CA ARG A 10 52.24 -7.02 5.21
C ARG A 10 51.21 -7.85 4.46
N GLY A 11 51.43 -9.16 4.31
CA GLY A 11 50.42 -10.08 3.72
C GLY A 11 49.18 -10.26 4.58
N LEU A 12 49.33 -10.31 5.91
CA LEU A 12 48.23 -10.46 6.83
C LEU A 12 47.34 -9.20 6.92
N ALA A 13 47.94 -8.00 6.80
CA ALA A 13 47.20 -6.73 6.78
C ALA A 13 46.36 -6.53 5.51
N LEU A 14 46.84 -7.01 4.36
CA LEU A 14 46.10 -6.94 3.09
C LEU A 14 44.94 -7.94 3.04
N LEU A 15 45.08 -9.13 3.66
CA LEU A 15 43.99 -10.09 3.80
C LEU A 15 42.89 -9.58 4.76
N ALA A 16 43.22 -8.85 5.81
CA ALA A 16 42.27 -8.26 6.74
C ALA A 16 41.47 -7.11 6.12
N LEU A 17 42.03 -6.32 5.20
CA LEU A 17 41.34 -5.26 4.47
C LEU A 17 40.35 -5.83 3.43
N GLY A 18 40.60 -6.99 2.83
CA GLY A 18 39.71 -7.66 1.90
C GLY A 18 38.42 -8.23 2.55
N ALA A 19 38.53 -8.62 3.83
CA ALA A 19 37.38 -9.18 4.56
C ALA A 19 36.34 -8.13 5.02
N LEU A 20 36.72 -6.85 5.12
CA LEU A 20 35.81 -5.76 5.51
C LEU A 20 34.92 -5.24 4.35
N ALA A 21 35.26 -5.55 3.09
CA ALA A 21 34.48 -5.11 1.94
C ALA A 21 33.23 -5.99 1.66
N GLY A 22 33.05 -7.10 2.37
CA GLY A 22 31.97 -8.09 2.12
C GLY A 22 30.64 -7.83 2.78
N CYS A 23 30.50 -6.85 3.68
CA CYS A 23 29.28 -6.59 4.45
C CYS A 23 28.46 -5.39 3.94
N ALA A 24 28.54 -5.03 2.66
CA ALA A 24 27.51 -4.20 2.09
C ALA A 24 26.19 -5.00 2.13
N ARG A 25 25.37 -4.76 3.15
CA ARG A 25 23.98 -5.27 3.19
C ARG A 25 23.32 -4.82 1.88
N ARG A 26 23.25 -5.71 0.90
CA ARG A 26 22.41 -5.52 -0.27
C ARG A 26 20.99 -5.38 0.30
N GLY A 27 20.45 -4.16 0.27
CA GLY A 27 19.07 -3.91 0.62
C GLY A 27 18.20 -4.91 -0.13
N ALA A 28 17.15 -5.42 0.51
CA ALA A 28 16.23 -6.36 -0.14
C ALA A 28 15.70 -5.73 -1.43
N ALA A 29 15.89 -6.41 -2.57
CA ALA A 29 15.33 -5.94 -3.83
C ALA A 29 13.81 -5.77 -3.71
N PRO A 30 13.24 -4.66 -4.20
CA PRO A 30 11.79 -4.45 -4.19
C PRO A 30 11.10 -5.54 -5.02
N GLN A 31 10.02 -6.07 -4.50
CA GLN A 31 9.17 -7.06 -5.16
C GLN A 31 7.70 -6.63 -4.99
N PRO A 32 7.29 -5.54 -5.65
CA PRO A 32 5.95 -5.01 -5.51
C PRO A 32 4.92 -6.01 -6.05
N ARG A 33 3.84 -6.18 -5.29
CA ARG A 33 2.71 -7.05 -5.64
C ARG A 33 1.40 -6.37 -5.27
N TYR A 34 0.34 -6.75 -5.94
CA TYR A 34 -1.01 -6.45 -5.49
C TYR A 34 -1.39 -7.39 -4.35
N MET A 35 -2.09 -6.89 -3.35
CA MET A 35 -2.62 -7.72 -2.27
C MET A 35 -3.77 -7.03 -1.52
N VAL A 36 -4.75 -7.79 -1.12
CA VAL A 36 -5.74 -7.42 -0.11
C VAL A 36 -5.25 -7.90 1.26
N GLY A 37 -4.89 -9.15 1.35
CA GLY A 37 -4.33 -9.79 2.55
C GLY A 37 -5.36 -10.20 3.59
N ASP A 38 -4.93 -11.06 4.49
CA ASP A 38 -5.75 -11.63 5.57
C ASP A 38 -5.98 -10.65 6.72
N PRO A 39 -7.00 -10.89 7.58
CA PRO A 39 -7.17 -10.18 8.84
C PRO A 39 -5.91 -10.27 9.71
N TYR A 40 -5.51 -9.17 10.29
CA TYR A 40 -4.29 -9.08 11.11
C TYR A 40 -4.48 -8.17 12.32
N ARG A 41 -3.62 -8.32 13.32
CA ARG A 41 -3.63 -7.49 14.53
C ARG A 41 -2.46 -6.51 14.54
N LEU A 42 -2.75 -5.22 14.70
CA LEU A 42 -1.74 -4.17 14.77
C LEU A 42 -2.10 -3.13 15.84
N GLY A 43 -1.16 -2.82 16.74
CA GLY A 43 -1.43 -1.89 17.84
C GLY A 43 -2.56 -2.34 18.78
N GLY A 44 -2.72 -3.66 18.97
CA GLY A 44 -3.77 -4.23 19.81
C GLY A 44 -5.15 -4.36 19.16
N VAL A 45 -5.35 -3.82 17.95
CA VAL A 45 -6.64 -3.79 17.25
C VAL A 45 -6.61 -4.70 16.04
N TRP A 46 -7.67 -5.48 15.82
CA TRP A 46 -7.90 -6.25 14.62
C TRP A 46 -8.21 -5.34 13.43
N SER A 47 -7.66 -5.67 12.28
CA SER A 47 -7.89 -4.99 11.01
C SER A 47 -8.30 -6.02 9.96
N TYR A 48 -9.34 -5.72 9.20
CA TYR A 48 -9.93 -6.59 8.18
C TYR A 48 -9.73 -5.94 6.81
N PRO A 49 -8.64 -6.28 6.09
CA PRO A 49 -8.38 -5.74 4.76
C PRO A 49 -9.49 -6.11 3.77
N ARG A 50 -9.80 -5.18 2.88
CA ARG A 50 -10.76 -5.40 1.79
C ARG A 50 -10.45 -4.44 0.64
N GLU A 51 -10.90 -4.79 -0.55
CA GLU A 51 -10.95 -3.85 -1.65
C GLU A 51 -12.00 -2.77 -1.37
N ASP A 52 -11.59 -1.51 -1.46
CA ASP A 52 -12.50 -0.39 -1.32
C ASP A 52 -12.01 0.80 -2.16
N PHE A 53 -12.41 0.82 -3.42
CA PHE A 53 -12.08 1.90 -4.34
C PHE A 53 -12.95 3.16 -4.14
N GLY A 54 -13.95 3.09 -3.29
CA GLY A 54 -14.83 4.21 -2.95
C GLY A 54 -14.55 4.83 -1.58
N LEU A 55 -13.52 4.37 -0.87
CA LEU A 55 -13.24 4.81 0.49
C LEU A 55 -13.07 6.33 0.56
N VAL A 56 -13.85 6.94 1.46
CA VAL A 56 -13.69 8.32 1.91
C VAL A 56 -13.78 8.31 3.43
N GLN A 57 -12.75 8.82 4.12
CA GLN A 57 -12.72 8.90 5.57
C GLN A 57 -12.11 10.22 6.04
N THR A 58 -12.53 10.67 7.23
CA THR A 58 -11.86 11.72 7.99
C THR A 58 -11.23 11.13 9.23
N GLY A 59 -10.19 11.76 9.73
CA GLY A 59 -9.51 11.30 10.95
C GLY A 59 -8.19 12.02 11.17
N LEU A 60 -7.30 11.40 11.92
CA LEU A 60 -5.97 11.94 12.21
C LEU A 60 -4.89 11.21 11.41
N ALA A 61 -4.02 11.96 10.75
CA ALA A 61 -2.80 11.43 10.15
C ALA A 61 -1.66 11.36 11.16
N ALA A 62 -0.76 10.38 10.99
CA ALA A 62 0.55 10.32 11.65
C ALA A 62 1.67 10.41 10.63
N VAL A 63 2.90 10.68 11.09
CA VAL A 63 4.10 10.69 10.27
C VAL A 63 4.95 9.46 10.61
N ALA A 64 5.35 8.70 9.59
CA ALA A 64 6.19 7.53 9.74
C ALA A 64 7.58 7.90 10.26
N ALA A 65 8.14 7.07 11.13
CA ALA A 65 9.48 7.29 11.65
C ALA A 65 10.54 6.95 10.58
N ASP A 66 11.52 7.82 10.37
CA ASP A 66 12.61 7.68 9.37
C ASP A 66 13.45 6.41 9.57
N ARG A 67 13.50 5.84 10.79
CA ARG A 67 14.19 4.57 11.11
C ARG A 67 13.67 3.36 10.30
N ARG A 68 12.57 3.51 9.57
CA ARG A 68 12.00 2.47 8.69
C ARG A 68 12.60 2.50 7.28
N ALA A 69 13.44 3.48 6.95
CA ALA A 69 14.10 3.58 5.64
C ALA A 69 14.82 2.27 5.27
N GLY A 70 14.64 1.82 4.04
CA GLY A 70 15.22 0.58 3.52
C GLY A 70 14.51 -0.71 3.95
N ARG A 71 13.47 -0.65 4.79
CA ARG A 71 12.68 -1.84 5.18
C ARG A 71 11.65 -2.18 4.11
N ARG A 72 11.37 -3.47 3.98
CA ARG A 72 10.33 -3.97 3.07
C ARG A 72 8.94 -3.63 3.65
N MET A 73 8.08 -3.06 2.80
CA MET A 73 6.69 -2.77 3.08
C MET A 73 5.80 -4.00 2.84
N SER A 74 4.54 -3.92 3.26
CA SER A 74 3.59 -5.05 3.20
C SER A 74 3.37 -5.56 1.77
N ASN A 75 3.35 -4.66 0.77
CA ASN A 75 3.20 -5.02 -0.64
C ASN A 75 4.53 -5.42 -1.32
N GLY A 76 5.64 -5.51 -0.58
CA GLY A 76 6.97 -5.89 -1.10
C GLY A 76 7.81 -4.73 -1.65
N GLU A 77 7.32 -3.50 -1.65
CA GLU A 77 8.12 -2.30 -1.92
C GLU A 77 9.12 -2.04 -0.78
N VAL A 78 10.09 -1.18 -1.02
CA VAL A 78 11.05 -0.73 -0.01
C VAL A 78 10.68 0.67 0.46
N HIS A 79 10.65 0.89 1.78
CA HIS A 79 10.35 2.20 2.35
C HIS A 79 11.45 3.21 2.03
N ASP A 80 11.06 4.28 1.37
CA ASP A 80 11.87 5.47 1.14
C ASP A 80 11.11 6.68 1.71
N PRO A 81 11.62 7.35 2.76
CA PRO A 81 10.96 8.50 3.36
C PRO A 81 10.88 9.72 2.42
N ALA A 82 11.67 9.73 1.33
CA ALA A 82 11.65 10.78 0.30
C ALA A 82 10.56 10.57 -0.76
N LEU A 83 9.88 9.42 -0.77
CA LEU A 83 8.77 9.15 -1.68
C LEU A 83 7.43 9.53 -1.05
N LEU A 84 6.43 9.81 -1.90
CA LEU A 84 5.06 10.10 -1.46
C LEU A 84 4.31 8.80 -1.17
N THR A 85 4.60 8.21 -0.01
CA THR A 85 4.00 6.93 0.40
C THR A 85 3.20 7.06 1.67
N ALA A 86 2.32 6.09 1.90
CA ALA A 86 1.49 6.02 3.09
C ALA A 86 1.22 4.57 3.53
N GLY A 87 0.83 4.42 4.79
CA GLY A 87 0.28 3.19 5.35
C GLY A 87 -1.21 3.35 5.66
N HIS A 88 -2.03 2.34 5.31
CA HIS A 88 -3.45 2.26 5.65
C HIS A 88 -3.80 0.86 6.15
N ARG A 89 -4.72 0.79 7.14
CA ARG A 89 -5.02 -0.49 7.80
C ARG A 89 -5.74 -1.49 6.91
N THR A 90 -6.69 -1.05 6.11
CA THR A 90 -7.67 -1.96 5.48
C THR A 90 -7.72 -1.90 3.96
N LEU A 91 -7.13 -0.89 3.31
CA LEU A 91 -7.14 -0.78 1.86
C LEU A 91 -6.34 -1.90 1.19
N GLN A 92 -6.71 -2.23 -0.04
CA GLN A 92 -5.86 -2.99 -0.97
C GLN A 92 -4.51 -2.26 -1.18
N LEU A 93 -3.45 -3.02 -1.39
CA LEU A 93 -2.11 -2.48 -1.63
C LEU A 93 -1.58 -2.93 -2.99
N PRO A 94 -1.06 -1.99 -3.81
CA PRO A 94 -1.06 -0.56 -3.59
C PRO A 94 -2.40 0.11 -3.92
N ALA A 95 -2.61 1.30 -3.36
CA ALA A 95 -3.69 2.21 -3.74
C ALA A 95 -3.17 3.64 -3.83
N ILE A 96 -3.87 4.53 -4.52
CA ILE A 96 -3.62 5.97 -4.49
C ILE A 96 -4.67 6.63 -3.61
N LEU A 97 -4.20 7.38 -2.61
CA LEU A 97 -5.03 8.22 -1.75
C LEU A 97 -4.78 9.69 -2.05
N CYS A 98 -5.86 10.43 -2.28
CA CYS A 98 -5.88 11.87 -2.19
C CYS A 98 -6.03 12.24 -0.70
N VAL A 99 -5.01 12.87 -0.13
CA VAL A 99 -4.97 13.28 1.28
C VAL A 99 -5.09 14.79 1.36
N THR A 100 -6.12 15.29 2.04
CA THR A 100 -6.33 16.70 2.32
C THR A 100 -6.09 16.97 3.79
N ASN A 101 -5.15 17.84 4.12
CA ASN A 101 -4.98 18.38 5.46
C ASN A 101 -6.09 19.42 5.72
N LEU A 102 -7.01 19.10 6.62
CA LEU A 102 -8.17 19.94 6.92
C LEU A 102 -7.80 21.23 7.68
N GLU A 103 -6.64 21.25 8.33
CA GLU A 103 -6.19 22.40 9.10
C GLU A 103 -5.64 23.54 8.24
N ASN A 104 -5.13 23.22 7.02
CA ASN A 104 -4.51 24.22 6.13
C ASN A 104 -4.97 24.15 4.67
N GLY A 105 -5.81 23.17 4.30
CA GLY A 105 -6.36 22.97 2.97
C GLY A 105 -5.38 22.39 1.94
N LEU A 106 -4.15 22.00 2.33
CA LEU A 106 -3.20 21.37 1.40
C LEU A 106 -3.64 19.95 1.05
N THR A 107 -3.56 19.62 -0.22
CA THR A 107 -3.97 18.31 -0.77
C THR A 107 -2.87 17.72 -1.62
N LEU A 108 -2.63 16.42 -1.47
CA LEU A 108 -1.57 15.66 -2.12
C LEU A 108 -2.01 14.21 -2.36
N ASP A 109 -1.65 13.66 -3.52
CA ASP A 109 -1.82 12.23 -3.79
C ASP A 109 -0.61 11.45 -3.27
N VAL A 110 -0.89 10.36 -2.55
CA VAL A 110 0.13 9.46 -1.98
C VAL A 110 -0.16 8.02 -2.34
N ARG A 111 0.89 7.20 -2.45
CA ARG A 111 0.80 5.77 -2.71
C ARG A 111 0.75 4.99 -1.39
N VAL A 112 -0.33 4.29 -1.15
CA VAL A 112 -0.45 3.36 -0.03
C VAL A 112 0.24 2.06 -0.40
N ASN A 113 1.29 1.70 0.32
CA ASN A 113 2.10 0.52 0.06
C ASN A 113 2.37 -0.31 1.32
N ASP A 114 1.89 0.15 2.48
CA ASP A 114 2.10 -0.52 3.75
C ASP A 114 0.84 -0.61 4.62
N ARG A 115 0.88 -1.54 5.58
CA ARG A 115 -0.09 -1.67 6.66
C ARG A 115 0.28 -0.73 7.81
N GLY A 116 -0.69 -0.03 8.30
CA GLY A 116 -0.54 0.96 9.37
C GLY A 116 -1.63 2.02 9.30
N PRO A 117 -1.63 2.97 10.20
CA PRO A 117 -0.68 3.20 11.29
C PRO A 117 -0.81 2.19 12.43
N PRO A 118 0.28 1.97 13.22
CA PRO A 118 0.21 1.14 14.42
C PRO A 118 -0.64 1.76 15.53
N HIS A 119 -0.72 3.08 15.59
CA HIS A 119 -1.58 3.79 16.54
C HIS A 119 -3.05 3.71 16.11
N PRO A 120 -3.97 3.15 16.93
CA PRO A 120 -5.37 2.94 16.55
C PRO A 120 -6.13 4.23 16.18
N GLY A 121 -5.80 5.34 16.82
CA GLY A 121 -6.43 6.64 16.60
C GLY A 121 -6.02 7.37 15.31
N ARG A 122 -5.21 6.75 14.45
CA ARG A 122 -4.76 7.34 13.20
C ARG A 122 -5.35 6.60 12.01
N VAL A 123 -5.85 7.35 11.02
CA VAL A 123 -6.44 6.78 9.81
C VAL A 123 -5.39 6.48 8.73
N VAL A 124 -4.33 7.25 8.70
CA VAL A 124 -3.24 7.12 7.73
C VAL A 124 -1.89 7.46 8.37
N GLU A 125 -0.83 6.75 7.99
CA GLU A 125 0.56 7.06 8.34
C GLU A 125 1.28 7.53 7.07
N LEU A 126 1.76 8.77 7.04
CA LEU A 126 2.38 9.39 5.88
C LEU A 126 3.90 9.26 5.95
N SER A 127 4.56 9.08 4.80
CA SER A 127 6.01 9.24 4.71
C SER A 127 6.43 10.66 5.13
N ARG A 128 7.71 10.84 5.47
CA ARG A 128 8.24 12.14 5.86
C ARG A 128 7.99 13.19 4.79
N ARG A 129 8.30 12.87 3.52
CA ARG A 129 8.11 13.81 2.40
C ARG A 129 6.65 14.20 2.19
N ALA A 130 5.74 13.24 2.24
CA ALA A 130 4.31 13.52 2.11
C ALA A 130 3.81 14.42 3.24
N ALA A 131 4.23 14.16 4.47
CA ALA A 131 3.88 14.98 5.63
C ALA A 131 4.41 16.41 5.51
N ASP A 132 5.67 16.59 5.11
CA ASP A 132 6.28 17.91 4.91
C ASP A 132 5.52 18.74 3.87
N LEU A 133 5.14 18.11 2.73
CA LEU A 133 4.35 18.77 1.67
C LEU A 133 2.93 19.14 2.11
N LEU A 134 2.34 18.37 3.02
CA LEU A 134 1.03 18.66 3.62
C LEU A 134 1.11 19.60 4.83
N GLY A 135 2.31 20.06 5.21
CA GLY A 135 2.53 20.94 6.35
C GLY A 135 2.30 20.25 7.72
N ILE A 136 2.49 18.94 7.80
CA ILE A 136 2.33 18.16 9.04
C ILE A 136 3.70 18.00 9.71
N ARG A 137 3.82 18.42 10.97
CA ARG A 137 5.08 18.35 11.71
C ARG A 137 5.43 16.91 12.11
N PRO A 138 6.72 16.57 12.18
CA PRO A 138 7.17 15.28 12.71
C PRO A 138 6.66 15.06 14.15
N GLY A 139 6.19 13.85 14.43
CA GLY A 139 5.64 13.49 15.75
C GLY A 139 4.29 14.13 16.06
N GLY A 140 3.76 15.01 15.19
CA GLY A 140 2.44 15.57 15.29
C GLY A 140 1.35 14.67 14.72
N ALA A 141 0.10 15.02 15.03
CA ALA A 141 -1.07 14.52 14.35
C ALA A 141 -1.79 15.71 13.69
N ALA A 142 -2.35 15.48 12.50
CA ALA A 142 -3.13 16.49 11.79
C ALA A 142 -4.49 15.94 11.38
N GLN A 143 -5.51 16.79 11.37
CA GLN A 143 -6.81 16.42 10.84
C GLN A 143 -6.75 16.28 9.33
N VAL A 144 -7.14 15.12 8.83
CA VAL A 144 -7.12 14.85 7.39
C VAL A 144 -8.45 14.26 6.90
N ARG A 145 -8.73 14.51 5.63
CA ARG A 145 -9.65 13.73 4.83
C ARG A 145 -8.84 12.90 3.84
N ILE A 146 -9.13 11.64 3.75
CA ILE A 146 -8.54 10.73 2.76
C ILE A 146 -9.63 10.22 1.83
N ALA A 147 -9.31 10.11 0.54
CA ALA A 147 -10.20 9.55 -0.47
C ALA A 147 -9.40 8.71 -1.46
N VAL A 148 -9.89 7.52 -1.80
CA VAL A 148 -9.23 6.69 -2.82
C VAL A 148 -9.44 7.31 -4.20
N VAL A 149 -8.33 7.47 -4.96
CA VAL A 149 -8.38 7.81 -6.38
C VAL A 149 -8.59 6.51 -7.15
N ALA A 150 -9.87 6.16 -7.35
CA ALA A 150 -10.29 4.84 -7.80
C ALA A 150 -9.63 4.40 -9.11
N GLU A 151 -9.61 5.27 -10.11
CA GLU A 151 -9.08 4.97 -11.45
C GLU A 151 -7.58 4.69 -11.40
N ALA A 152 -6.81 5.58 -10.76
CA ALA A 152 -5.38 5.40 -10.59
C ALA A 152 -5.04 4.15 -9.76
N SER A 153 -5.83 3.85 -8.73
CA SER A 153 -5.65 2.65 -7.90
C SER A 153 -5.90 1.36 -8.68
N ARG A 154 -6.94 1.31 -9.52
CA ARG A 154 -7.21 0.16 -10.39
C ARG A 154 -6.11 -0.04 -11.44
N ALA A 155 -5.63 1.04 -12.04
CA ALA A 155 -4.53 1.00 -13.00
C ALA A 155 -3.25 0.42 -12.37
N LEU A 156 -2.94 0.81 -11.11
CA LEU A 156 -1.82 0.24 -10.36
C LEU A 156 -2.00 -1.24 -10.07
N ALA A 157 -3.19 -1.67 -9.65
CA ALA A 157 -3.50 -3.06 -9.36
C ALA A 157 -3.30 -3.94 -10.60
N ALA A 158 -3.83 -3.53 -11.75
CA ALA A 158 -3.73 -4.26 -13.00
C ALA A 158 -2.28 -4.45 -13.51
N GLY A 159 -1.35 -3.57 -13.11
CA GLY A 159 0.05 -3.64 -13.52
C GLY A 159 0.94 -4.49 -12.62
N LEU A 160 0.41 -5.09 -11.56
CA LEU A 160 1.19 -5.84 -10.56
C LEU A 160 0.79 -7.31 -10.48
N PRO A 161 1.74 -8.20 -10.14
CA PRO A 161 1.40 -9.59 -9.86
C PRO A 161 0.47 -9.68 -8.66
N ASP A 162 -0.61 -10.45 -8.81
CA ASP A 162 -1.53 -10.79 -7.74
C ASP A 162 -1.29 -12.26 -7.33
N PRO A 163 -0.73 -12.52 -6.14
CA PRO A 163 -0.48 -13.87 -5.67
C PRO A 163 -1.77 -14.63 -5.28
N GLU A 164 -2.88 -13.93 -5.05
CA GLU A 164 -4.16 -14.53 -4.69
C GLU A 164 -4.94 -15.01 -5.93
N THR A 165 -4.60 -14.51 -7.13
CA THR A 165 -5.16 -15.01 -8.38
C THR A 165 -4.44 -16.29 -8.80
N PRO A 166 -5.14 -17.44 -8.94
CA PRO A 166 -4.54 -18.66 -9.43
C PRO A 166 -3.94 -18.43 -10.82
N ARG A 167 -2.63 -18.60 -10.95
CA ARG A 167 -1.99 -18.62 -12.26
C ARG A 167 -2.36 -19.91 -12.93
N LEU A 168 -3.15 -19.84 -14.01
CA LEU A 168 -3.26 -20.95 -14.92
C LEU A 168 -1.90 -21.09 -15.60
N ASP A 169 -1.15 -22.11 -15.22
CA ASP A 169 0.03 -22.55 -15.97
C ASP A 169 -0.45 -23.05 -17.34
N ILE A 170 -0.62 -22.14 -18.27
CA ILE A 170 -0.84 -22.48 -19.67
C ILE A 170 0.53 -22.91 -20.20
N SER A 171 0.87 -24.15 -19.96
CA SER A 171 1.94 -24.82 -20.69
C SER A 171 1.53 -24.80 -22.14
N ALA A 172 2.25 -24.05 -22.98
CA ALA A 172 2.08 -24.14 -24.42
C ALA A 172 2.32 -25.58 -24.80
N ALA A 173 1.33 -26.20 -25.44
CA ALA A 173 1.49 -27.53 -25.96
C ALA A 173 2.75 -27.58 -26.86
N PRO A 174 3.61 -28.60 -26.72
CA PRO A 174 4.78 -28.70 -27.58
C PRO A 174 4.29 -28.68 -29.02
N LEU A 175 4.79 -27.74 -29.80
CA LEU A 175 4.55 -27.74 -31.26
C LEU A 175 5.21 -29.00 -31.79
N GLY A 176 4.42 -30.05 -32.00
CA GLY A 176 4.86 -31.25 -32.70
C GLY A 176 5.40 -30.81 -34.05
N ALA A 177 6.55 -31.37 -34.44
CA ALA A 177 7.05 -31.20 -35.80
C ALA A 177 5.97 -31.67 -36.75
N VAL A 178 5.44 -30.75 -37.58
CA VAL A 178 4.54 -31.11 -38.66
C VAL A 178 5.43 -31.74 -39.73
N GLU A 179 5.44 -33.06 -39.81
CA GLU A 179 6.00 -33.77 -40.98
C GLU A 179 5.14 -33.37 -42.20
N ARG A 180 5.75 -32.65 -43.11
CA ARG A 180 5.17 -32.40 -44.42
C ARG A 180 5.39 -33.65 -45.23
N GLU A 181 4.32 -34.36 -45.48
CA GLU A 181 4.29 -35.41 -46.52
C GLU A 181 4.10 -34.70 -47.87
N ASP A 182 5.16 -34.68 -48.68
CA ASP A 182 5.08 -34.18 -50.05
C ASP A 182 4.30 -35.20 -50.90
N LEU A 183 3.03 -34.88 -51.09
CA LEU A 183 2.20 -35.66 -52.03
C LEU A 183 2.77 -35.55 -53.44
N ALA A 184 3.01 -36.68 -54.07
CA ALA A 184 3.45 -36.75 -55.48
C ALA A 184 2.51 -35.93 -56.36
N PRO A 185 3.02 -35.12 -57.31
CA PRO A 185 2.19 -34.28 -58.14
C PRO A 185 1.31 -35.19 -59.06
N SER A 186 0.05 -34.80 -59.19
CA SER A 186 -0.89 -35.51 -60.08
C SER A 186 -0.41 -35.47 -61.49
N PRO A 187 -0.60 -36.58 -62.30
CA PRO A 187 -0.21 -36.64 -63.71
C PRO A 187 -0.89 -35.49 -64.48
N GLY A 188 -0.10 -34.60 -65.09
CA GLY A 188 -0.56 -33.46 -65.88
C GLY A 188 -0.43 -32.06 -65.19
N ALA A 189 0.09 -31.94 -63.97
CA ALA A 189 0.32 -30.67 -63.35
C ALA A 189 1.59 -29.99 -63.90
N VAL A 190 1.45 -28.81 -64.47
CA VAL A 190 2.58 -27.94 -64.88
C VAL A 190 3.14 -27.26 -63.67
N PRO A 191 4.44 -27.36 -63.36
CA PRO A 191 5.02 -26.74 -62.20
C PRO A 191 4.93 -25.22 -62.32
N ALA A 192 4.22 -24.59 -61.41
CA ALA A 192 4.24 -23.13 -61.24
C ALA A 192 5.66 -22.70 -60.86
N ARG A 193 6.24 -21.84 -61.67
CA ARG A 193 7.57 -21.28 -61.48
C ARG A 193 7.64 -20.53 -60.17
N GLY A 194 8.53 -20.95 -59.29
CA GLY A 194 8.76 -20.66 -57.92
C GLY A 194 8.60 -19.22 -57.47
N ILE A 195 7.91 -19.12 -56.35
CA ILE A 195 8.16 -18.03 -55.38
C ILE A 195 9.42 -18.46 -54.64
N ARG A 196 10.55 -17.84 -54.99
CA ARG A 196 11.82 -18.01 -54.28
C ARG A 196 11.70 -17.30 -52.92
N ASP A 197 12.08 -18.03 -51.89
CA ASP A 197 12.60 -17.54 -50.62
C ASP A 197 11.61 -16.72 -49.76
N ALA A 198 10.62 -17.38 -49.20
CA ALA A 198 10.13 -16.96 -47.91
C ALA A 198 11.18 -17.36 -46.85
N ARG A 199 12.09 -16.44 -46.57
CA ARG A 199 13.01 -16.52 -45.44
C ARG A 199 12.14 -16.80 -44.18
N PRO A 200 12.40 -17.86 -43.40
CA PRO A 200 11.65 -18.07 -42.20
C PRO A 200 11.87 -16.86 -41.28
N LEU A 201 10.82 -16.12 -41.01
CA LEU A 201 10.81 -15.15 -39.91
C LEU A 201 11.04 -15.97 -38.64
N VAL A 202 12.28 -16.08 -38.24
CA VAL A 202 12.65 -16.49 -36.89
C VAL A 202 12.00 -15.44 -35.98
N ARG A 203 10.79 -15.76 -35.55
CA ARG A 203 10.18 -15.03 -34.46
C ARG A 203 11.04 -15.36 -33.26
N GLU A 204 11.94 -14.45 -32.93
CA GLU A 204 12.70 -14.47 -31.70
C GLU A 204 11.66 -14.64 -30.59
N THR A 205 11.57 -15.85 -30.05
CA THR A 205 10.78 -16.13 -28.86
C THR A 205 11.42 -15.30 -27.77
N ALA A 206 10.85 -14.10 -27.56
CA ALA A 206 11.13 -13.37 -26.36
C ALA A 206 10.91 -14.35 -25.20
N GLY A 207 11.99 -14.70 -24.53
CA GLY A 207 11.94 -15.49 -23.31
C GLY A 207 10.94 -14.84 -22.35
N PRO A 208 10.41 -15.59 -21.39
CA PRO A 208 9.46 -15.03 -20.43
C PRO A 208 10.05 -13.73 -19.91
N PRO A 209 9.27 -12.63 -19.87
CA PRO A 209 9.80 -11.35 -19.42
C PRO A 209 10.39 -11.59 -18.04
N THR A 210 11.72 -11.53 -17.96
CA THR A 210 12.42 -11.45 -16.67
C THR A 210 11.71 -10.33 -15.96
N ALA A 211 11.06 -10.62 -14.83
CA ALA A 211 10.37 -9.62 -14.02
C ALA A 211 11.41 -8.56 -13.67
N ALA A 212 11.52 -7.55 -14.53
CA ALA A 212 12.33 -6.39 -14.26
C ALA A 212 11.79 -5.86 -12.94
N ALA A 213 12.65 -5.76 -11.92
CA ALA A 213 12.32 -5.19 -10.63
C ALA A 213 11.70 -3.82 -10.91
N THR A 214 10.35 -3.77 -10.90
CA THR A 214 9.61 -2.58 -11.25
C THR A 214 9.88 -1.57 -10.15
N THR A 215 10.78 -0.64 -10.40
CA THR A 215 11.03 0.48 -9.50
C THR A 215 9.68 1.17 -9.26
N PRO A 216 9.26 1.37 -8.00
CA PRO A 216 7.97 1.99 -7.71
C PRO A 216 7.89 3.31 -8.47
N GLN A 217 6.85 3.48 -9.27
CA GLN A 217 6.63 4.71 -10.02
C GLN A 217 6.51 5.88 -9.04
N ARG A 218 7.42 6.84 -9.17
CA ARG A 218 7.42 8.04 -8.33
C ARG A 218 6.22 8.91 -8.68
N LEU A 219 5.35 9.17 -7.70
CA LEU A 219 4.24 10.11 -7.88
C LEU A 219 4.76 11.54 -8.03
N PRO A 220 4.10 12.37 -8.87
CA PRO A 220 4.45 13.77 -8.99
C PRO A 220 4.10 14.52 -7.70
N GLU A 221 4.98 15.42 -7.26
CA GLU A 221 4.78 16.27 -6.08
C GLU A 221 3.83 17.43 -6.40
N ARG A 222 2.58 17.12 -6.71
CA ARG A 222 1.56 18.12 -7.02
C ARG A 222 0.75 18.43 -5.77
N VAL A 223 1.09 19.52 -5.10
CA VAL A 223 0.32 20.04 -3.97
C VAL A 223 -0.68 21.05 -4.49
N THR A 224 -1.95 20.86 -4.17
CA THR A 224 -3.00 21.84 -4.38
C THR A 224 -3.43 22.40 -3.03
N ARG A 225 -3.99 23.61 -3.03
CA ARG A 225 -4.50 24.25 -1.82
C ARG A 225 -5.95 24.65 -2.01
N GLY A 226 -6.80 24.11 -1.15
CA GLY A 226 -8.19 24.51 -0.98
C GLY A 226 -8.37 25.36 0.30
N PHE A 227 -9.62 25.49 0.74
CA PHE A 227 -9.94 26.13 2.01
C PHE A 227 -9.65 25.17 3.17
N ALA A 228 -9.11 25.71 4.26
CA ALA A 228 -9.02 24.99 5.52
C ALA A 228 -10.44 24.73 6.07
N GLN A 229 -10.69 23.50 6.49
CA GLN A 229 -11.97 23.06 7.05
C GLN A 229 -11.72 22.18 8.29
N PRO A 230 -11.08 22.72 9.34
CA PRO A 230 -10.87 21.94 10.55
C PRO A 230 -12.23 21.61 11.19
N GLY A 231 -12.40 20.34 11.55
CA GLY A 231 -13.61 19.86 12.19
C GLY A 231 -13.41 19.60 13.68
N ARG A 232 -14.48 19.09 14.30
CA ARG A 232 -14.46 18.63 15.68
C ARG A 232 -14.10 17.16 15.77
N LEU A 233 -13.35 16.78 16.79
CA LEU A 233 -12.93 15.40 17.01
C LEU A 233 -14.03 14.62 17.74
N PHE A 234 -14.30 13.40 17.27
CA PHE A 234 -15.19 12.44 17.91
C PHE A 234 -14.51 11.06 17.91
N VAL A 235 -14.86 10.24 18.88
CA VAL A 235 -14.65 8.79 18.80
C VAL A 235 -15.95 8.19 18.31
N GLU A 236 -15.95 7.61 17.11
CA GLU A 236 -17.04 6.82 16.56
C GLU A 236 -16.82 5.37 16.94
N ALA A 237 -17.76 4.82 17.74
CA ALA A 237 -17.62 3.50 18.33
C ALA A 237 -18.21 2.41 17.40
N ALA A 238 -19.45 2.59 16.98
CA ALA A 238 -20.16 1.62 16.13
C ALA A 238 -21.36 2.27 15.45
N THR A 239 -21.91 1.55 14.46
CA THR A 239 -23.13 1.91 13.75
C THR A 239 -24.15 0.78 13.86
N PHE A 240 -25.40 1.12 14.17
CA PHE A 240 -26.51 0.19 14.34
C PHE A 240 -27.69 0.55 13.45
N GLY A 241 -28.41 -0.46 12.96
CA GLY A 241 -29.69 -0.26 12.27
C GLY A 241 -30.87 -0.05 13.27
N ARG A 242 -30.63 -0.27 14.58
CA ARG A 242 -31.65 -0.14 15.62
C ARG A 242 -31.23 0.86 16.69
N ARG A 243 -32.16 1.76 17.04
CA ARG A 243 -31.95 2.82 18.02
C ARG A 243 -31.65 2.30 19.42
N ASP A 244 -32.38 1.29 19.87
CA ASP A 244 -32.25 0.71 21.20
C ASP A 244 -30.88 0.11 21.44
N LEU A 245 -30.32 -0.63 20.45
CA LEU A 245 -28.95 -1.18 20.51
C LEU A 245 -27.89 -0.07 20.54
N ALA A 246 -28.07 0.98 19.74
CA ALA A 246 -27.16 2.12 19.76
C ALA A 246 -27.19 2.86 21.11
N GLN A 247 -28.37 3.03 21.72
CA GLN A 247 -28.49 3.64 23.04
C GLN A 247 -27.88 2.80 24.15
N GLN A 248 -28.08 1.50 24.12
CA GLN A 248 -27.45 0.57 25.05
C GLN A 248 -25.91 0.64 24.97
N GLN A 249 -25.36 0.58 23.76
CA GLN A 249 -23.93 0.71 23.54
C GLN A 249 -23.40 2.07 24.00
N ALA A 250 -24.12 3.16 23.67
CA ALA A 250 -23.76 4.51 24.07
C ALA A 250 -23.69 4.67 25.59
N ALA A 251 -24.67 4.11 26.31
CA ALA A 251 -24.68 4.13 27.78
C ALA A 251 -23.46 3.41 28.38
N GLY A 252 -23.05 2.27 27.79
CA GLY A 252 -21.91 1.47 28.25
C GLY A 252 -20.54 2.16 28.11
N ILE A 253 -20.42 3.12 27.20
CA ILE A 253 -19.13 3.81 26.92
C ILE A 253 -19.17 5.32 27.20
N GLY A 254 -20.28 5.85 27.74
CA GLY A 254 -20.44 7.29 27.99
C GLY A 254 -20.58 8.11 26.70
N GLY A 255 -21.09 7.51 25.65
CA GLY A 255 -21.31 8.14 24.34
C GLY A 255 -22.75 8.60 24.11
N ARG A 256 -23.06 9.00 22.87
CA ARG A 256 -24.40 9.36 22.39
C ARG A 256 -24.74 8.59 21.12
N ALA A 257 -25.99 8.18 20.98
CA ALA A 257 -26.52 7.59 19.75
C ALA A 257 -27.13 8.70 18.89
N GLU A 258 -26.60 8.89 17.68
CA GLU A 258 -27.04 9.90 16.71
C GLU A 258 -27.62 9.22 15.49
N ALA A 259 -28.84 9.62 15.09
CA ALA A 259 -29.45 9.14 13.87
C ALA A 259 -28.82 9.80 12.64
N PHE A 260 -28.62 9.04 11.57
CA PHE A 260 -28.14 9.54 10.29
C PHE A 260 -28.73 8.72 9.12
N GLY A 261 -28.73 9.29 7.93
CA GLY A 261 -29.32 8.68 6.74
C GLY A 261 -30.69 9.23 6.39
N PRO A 262 -31.30 8.74 5.31
CA PRO A 262 -32.60 9.20 4.86
C PRO A 262 -33.72 8.76 5.81
N ARG A 263 -34.78 9.59 5.95
CA ARG A 263 -35.97 9.27 6.76
C ARG A 263 -36.55 7.92 6.34
N GLY A 264 -36.83 7.05 7.33
CA GLY A 264 -37.35 5.71 7.12
C GLY A 264 -36.29 4.63 6.84
N ARG A 265 -35.01 5.01 6.69
CA ARG A 265 -33.85 4.10 6.61
C ARG A 265 -32.70 4.66 7.46
N GLU A 266 -33.02 5.15 8.64
CA GLU A 266 -32.08 5.72 9.55
C GLU A 266 -31.19 4.65 10.16
N ASN A 267 -29.88 4.93 10.19
CA ASN A 267 -28.90 4.22 11.00
C ASN A 267 -28.55 5.08 12.22
N PHE A 268 -27.99 4.46 13.25
CA PHE A 268 -27.62 5.10 14.50
C PHE A 268 -26.15 4.87 14.75
N ARG A 269 -25.36 5.96 14.73
CA ARG A 269 -23.94 5.92 15.07
C ARG A 269 -23.75 6.29 16.53
N VAL A 270 -22.86 5.59 17.22
CA VAL A 270 -22.51 5.86 18.61
C VAL A 270 -21.21 6.65 18.63
N ARG A 271 -21.25 7.86 19.23
CA ARG A 271 -20.12 8.79 19.27
C ARG A 271 -19.86 9.30 20.68
N ILE A 272 -18.58 9.54 20.98
CA ILE A 272 -18.10 10.27 22.16
C ILE A 272 -17.48 11.57 21.68
N GLY A 273 -17.92 12.68 22.23
CA GLY A 273 -17.44 14.03 21.87
C GLY A 273 -18.56 15.07 21.81
N PRO A 274 -18.27 16.28 21.28
CA PRO A 274 -17.01 16.69 20.66
C PRO A 274 -15.84 16.75 21.66
N LEU A 275 -14.63 16.41 21.17
CA LEU A 275 -13.38 16.41 21.95
C LEU A 275 -12.52 17.58 21.50
N THR A 276 -11.88 18.26 22.44
CA THR A 276 -11.20 19.54 22.20
C THR A 276 -9.73 19.39 21.82
N SER A 277 -9.14 18.21 22.05
CA SER A 277 -7.76 17.95 21.71
C SER A 277 -7.53 16.51 21.22
N VAL A 278 -6.41 16.29 20.55
CA VAL A 278 -5.97 14.97 20.09
C VAL A 278 -5.76 14.02 21.27
N GLU A 279 -5.18 14.50 22.35
CA GLU A 279 -4.93 13.72 23.57
C GLU A 279 -6.23 13.23 24.20
N GLN A 280 -7.25 14.11 24.26
CA GLN A 280 -8.58 13.71 24.74
C GLN A 280 -9.22 12.65 23.83
N ALA A 281 -9.04 12.78 22.51
CA ALA A 281 -9.53 11.81 21.54
C ALA A 281 -8.83 10.45 21.71
N ASP A 282 -7.52 10.45 21.89
CA ASP A 282 -6.74 9.23 22.11
C ASP A 282 -7.14 8.54 23.43
N LEU A 283 -7.32 9.29 24.51
CA LEU A 283 -7.79 8.74 25.81
C LEU A 283 -9.22 8.19 25.73
N ALA A 284 -10.10 8.87 25.01
CA ALA A 284 -11.48 8.40 24.82
C ALA A 284 -11.51 7.13 23.97
N LEU A 285 -10.72 7.08 22.89
CA LEU A 285 -10.57 5.90 22.05
C LEU A 285 -10.02 4.71 22.86
N GLU A 286 -8.97 4.91 23.62
CA GLU A 286 -8.36 3.86 24.43
C GLU A 286 -9.36 3.26 25.43
N ARG A 287 -10.17 4.10 26.10
CA ARG A 287 -11.23 3.64 27.00
C ARG A 287 -12.29 2.82 26.25
N THR A 288 -12.69 3.26 25.07
CA THR A 288 -13.67 2.58 24.23
C THR A 288 -13.17 1.21 23.77
N LEU A 289 -11.90 1.13 23.34
CA LEU A 289 -11.25 -0.13 22.96
C LEU A 289 -11.14 -1.10 24.15
N ARG A 290 -10.80 -0.61 25.36
CA ARG A 290 -10.78 -1.44 26.59
C ARG A 290 -12.16 -1.92 27.00
N ALA A 291 -13.22 -1.19 26.67
CA ALA A 291 -14.60 -1.62 26.87
C ALA A 291 -15.07 -2.68 25.85
N GLY A 292 -14.16 -3.18 24.99
CA GLY A 292 -14.43 -4.25 24.03
C GLY A 292 -14.96 -3.79 22.67
N VAL A 293 -15.01 -2.49 22.39
CA VAL A 293 -15.47 -1.95 21.10
C VAL A 293 -14.27 -1.84 20.14
N SER A 294 -13.97 -2.93 19.46
CA SER A 294 -12.76 -3.07 18.63
C SER A 294 -12.74 -2.21 17.36
N GLU A 295 -13.88 -1.77 16.87
CA GLU A 295 -14.01 -0.96 15.64
C GLU A 295 -13.99 0.54 15.89
N ALA A 296 -13.81 0.96 17.16
CA ALA A 296 -13.79 2.37 17.51
C ALA A 296 -12.63 3.11 16.81
N ARG A 297 -12.93 4.31 16.32
CA ARG A 297 -11.98 5.16 15.60
C ARG A 297 -12.18 6.63 15.89
N ILE A 298 -11.14 7.44 15.73
CA ILE A 298 -11.25 8.91 15.77
C ILE A 298 -11.69 9.40 14.39
N VAL A 299 -12.72 10.24 14.37
CA VAL A 299 -13.26 10.91 13.17
C VAL A 299 -13.26 12.42 13.36
N VAL A 300 -13.21 13.14 12.24
CA VAL A 300 -13.31 14.60 12.17
C VAL A 300 -14.65 14.93 11.48
N ASP A 301 -15.48 15.81 12.11
CA ASP A 301 -16.82 16.15 11.64
C ASP A 301 -17.07 17.66 11.74
#